data_00b46894ae1787eb07eb87152be0bfe9
#
_entry.id   00b46894ae1787eb07eb87152be0bfe9
#
_cell.length_a   1.000
_cell.length_b   1.000
_cell.length_c   1.000
_cell.angle_alpha   90.00
_cell.angle_beta   90.00
_cell.angle_gamma   90.00
#
_symmetry.space_group_name_H-M   'P 1'
#
loop_
_entity.id
_entity.type
_entity.pdbx_description
1 polymer ?
#
loop_
_entity_poly.entity_id
_entity_poly.type
_entity_poly.pdbx_seq_one_letter_code
_entity_poly.pdbx_strand_id
1 'polypeptide(L)'
;MENTEAKRNIKLIAFDLDGTTLHGFAELSERNRRAMEKANDAGILVVPATGRVRNFIPPCLTELPFIRYAITSNGGAVWDILENKVLCTDLIPTETALEVQKIFDDYELYVEYYVHGRGVTKRGNPDKARTVFGFPEEKYYFLTKDYTFTDNLSAYLKETHAEPEKINMMFIPESVRPEILARLQKLGGIELTFSNVDNIEINKKGCDKGTALYSLCKVLGIDPKNAMAAGDNGSDLGMLKAAGFAAVVGNGIEEAKAIADAVVAPCIEDGFAEAVERFALR
;
A
#
# COMPACT_ATOMS: atom_id res chain seq x y z
N MET A 1 19.97 3.39 -35.74
CA MET A 1 20.14 4.51 -34.79
C MET A 1 20.11 3.88 -33.43
N GLU A 2 21.27 3.67 -32.80
CA GLU A 2 21.37 3.21 -31.43
C GLU A 2 20.80 4.32 -30.55
N ASN A 3 19.66 4.04 -29.95
CA ASN A 3 19.04 4.93 -28.98
C ASN A 3 19.91 4.82 -27.72
N THR A 4 20.88 5.68 -27.54
CA THR A 4 21.64 5.83 -26.30
C THR A 4 20.68 6.39 -25.25
N GLU A 5 19.87 5.50 -24.66
CA GLU A 5 19.18 5.80 -23.42
C GLU A 5 20.25 6.20 -22.40
N ALA A 6 20.26 7.46 -22.01
CA ALA A 6 21.18 7.95 -20.99
C ALA A 6 21.03 7.09 -19.75
N LYS A 7 22.15 6.56 -19.25
CA LYS A 7 22.19 5.74 -18.04
C LYS A 7 21.51 6.50 -16.89
N ARG A 8 20.39 5.99 -16.43
CA ARG A 8 19.66 6.57 -15.30
C ARG A 8 20.39 6.29 -14.00
N ASN A 9 20.53 7.28 -13.14
CA ASN A 9 21.14 7.11 -11.83
C ASN A 9 20.08 6.72 -10.79
N ILE A 10 19.45 5.53 -10.97
CA ILE A 10 18.45 5.04 -10.02
C ILE A 10 19.17 4.62 -8.73
N LYS A 11 18.69 5.13 -7.59
CA LYS A 11 19.17 4.83 -6.24
C LYS A 11 18.12 4.16 -5.35
N LEU A 12 16.85 4.23 -5.75
CA LEU A 12 15.74 3.64 -5.03
C LEU A 12 14.68 3.16 -6.03
N ILE A 13 14.13 1.98 -5.78
CA ILE A 13 12.98 1.44 -6.50
C ILE A 13 11.84 1.27 -5.50
N ALA A 14 10.77 2.06 -5.64
CA ALA A 14 9.52 1.88 -4.91
C ALA A 14 8.54 1.07 -5.78
N PHE A 15 7.91 0.05 -5.22
CA PHE A 15 7.06 -0.84 -6.01
C PHE A 15 5.82 -1.29 -5.25
N ASP A 16 4.69 -1.31 -5.94
CA ASP A 16 3.47 -1.90 -5.39
C ASP A 16 3.54 -3.43 -5.36
N LEU A 17 2.72 -4.02 -4.50
CA LEU A 17 2.68 -5.47 -4.28
C LEU A 17 1.59 -6.14 -5.12
N ASP A 18 0.34 -5.78 -4.85
CA ASP A 18 -0.83 -6.48 -5.36
C ASP A 18 -1.14 -6.04 -6.80
N GLY A 19 -1.01 -6.97 -7.75
CA GLY A 19 -1.19 -6.66 -9.17
C GLY A 19 0.05 -6.12 -9.88
N THR A 20 1.14 -5.81 -9.16
CA THR A 20 2.40 -5.32 -9.72
C THR A 20 3.54 -6.31 -9.57
N THR A 21 3.79 -6.82 -8.36
CA THR A 21 4.99 -7.61 -8.06
C THR A 21 4.68 -9.02 -7.56
N LEU A 22 3.59 -9.19 -6.81
CA LEU A 22 3.19 -10.48 -6.27
C LEU A 22 2.23 -11.21 -7.21
N HIS A 23 2.50 -12.49 -7.44
CA HIS A 23 1.56 -13.40 -8.06
C HIS A 23 0.56 -13.86 -7.00
N GLY A 24 -0.69 -13.44 -7.13
CA GLY A 24 -1.69 -13.66 -6.09
C GLY A 24 -1.40 -12.85 -4.81
N PHE A 25 -1.66 -13.45 -3.63
CA PHE A 25 -1.64 -12.69 -2.37
C PHE A 25 -0.25 -12.58 -1.71
N ALA A 26 0.60 -13.59 -1.86
CA ALA A 26 1.86 -13.67 -1.11
C ALA A 26 2.97 -14.42 -1.85
N GLU A 27 2.84 -14.63 -3.15
CA GLU A 27 3.83 -15.33 -3.94
C GLU A 27 4.73 -14.35 -4.69
N LEU A 28 6.02 -14.39 -4.38
CA LEU A 28 7.06 -13.66 -5.11
C LEU A 28 7.74 -14.62 -6.10
N SER A 29 7.67 -14.32 -7.38
CA SER A 29 8.33 -15.13 -8.40
C SER A 29 9.85 -15.12 -8.24
N GLU A 30 10.49 -16.17 -8.67
CA GLU A 30 11.95 -16.28 -8.64
C GLU A 30 12.63 -15.19 -9.49
N ARG A 31 12.02 -14.78 -10.60
CA ARG A 31 12.57 -13.72 -11.45
C ARG A 31 12.47 -12.35 -10.76
N ASN A 32 11.32 -12.03 -10.15
CA ASN A 32 11.16 -10.80 -9.39
C ASN A 32 12.14 -10.75 -8.21
N ARG A 33 12.30 -11.85 -7.46
CA ARG A 33 13.27 -11.97 -6.38
C ARG A 33 14.71 -11.69 -6.86
N ARG A 34 15.14 -12.34 -7.95
CA ARG A 34 16.48 -12.13 -8.51
C ARG A 34 16.72 -10.72 -9.03
N ALA A 35 15.68 -10.08 -9.58
CA ALA A 35 15.79 -8.70 -10.03
C ALA A 35 16.01 -7.75 -8.85
N MET A 36 15.29 -7.98 -7.72
CA MET A 36 15.51 -7.23 -6.47
C MET A 36 16.92 -7.43 -5.92
N GLU A 37 17.41 -8.67 -5.89
CA GLU A 37 18.79 -9.00 -5.44
C GLU A 37 19.83 -8.24 -6.26
N LYS A 38 19.73 -8.30 -7.59
CA LYS A 38 20.65 -7.58 -8.48
C LYS A 38 20.59 -6.07 -8.29
N ALA A 39 19.40 -5.50 -8.04
CA ALA A 39 19.25 -4.08 -7.74
C ALA A 39 19.96 -3.73 -6.42
N ASN A 40 19.76 -4.53 -5.39
CA ASN A 40 20.47 -4.37 -4.12
C ASN A 40 22.00 -4.49 -4.26
N ASP A 41 22.49 -5.47 -5.01
CA ASP A 41 23.92 -5.68 -5.29
C ASP A 41 24.52 -4.49 -6.05
N ALA A 42 23.72 -3.81 -6.86
CA ALA A 42 24.09 -2.56 -7.53
C ALA A 42 23.98 -1.31 -6.61
N GLY A 43 23.64 -1.48 -5.33
CA GLY A 43 23.51 -0.38 -4.36
C GLY A 43 22.19 0.39 -4.47
N ILE A 44 21.17 -0.19 -5.13
CA ILE A 44 19.84 0.39 -5.28
C ILE A 44 18.94 -0.12 -4.14
N LEU A 45 18.32 0.80 -3.41
CA LEU A 45 17.34 0.44 -2.38
C LEU A 45 16.05 -0.09 -3.02
N VAL A 46 15.55 -1.20 -2.50
CA VAL A 46 14.32 -1.86 -2.98
C VAL A 46 13.25 -1.74 -1.90
N VAL A 47 12.17 -1.01 -2.19
CA VAL A 47 11.21 -0.53 -1.20
C VAL A 47 9.79 -0.89 -1.60
N PRO A 48 9.12 -1.85 -0.95
CA PRO A 48 7.70 -2.08 -1.17
C PRO A 48 6.87 -0.85 -0.74
N ALA A 49 5.88 -0.49 -1.56
CA ALA A 49 4.96 0.61 -1.34
C ALA A 49 3.51 0.12 -1.54
N THR A 50 2.81 -0.16 -0.45
CA THR A 50 1.57 -0.93 -0.47
C THR A 50 0.44 -0.29 0.33
N GLY A 51 -0.80 -0.61 -0.04
CA GLY A 51 -1.99 -0.33 0.77
C GLY A 51 -2.10 -1.22 2.02
N ARG A 52 -1.32 -2.29 2.10
CA ARG A 52 -1.32 -3.18 3.26
C ARG A 52 -0.73 -2.48 4.48
N VAL A 53 -1.23 -2.83 5.67
CA VAL A 53 -0.58 -2.47 6.93
C VAL A 53 0.74 -3.26 7.07
N ARG A 54 1.69 -2.76 7.85
CA ARG A 54 3.03 -3.35 7.98
C ARG A 54 3.03 -4.86 8.21
N ASN A 55 2.20 -5.33 9.14
CA ASN A 55 2.12 -6.77 9.48
C ASN A 55 1.51 -7.64 8.38
N PHE A 56 0.94 -7.05 7.34
CA PHE A 56 0.42 -7.73 6.14
C PHE A 56 1.43 -7.82 4.99
N ILE A 57 2.62 -7.24 5.13
CA ILE A 57 3.69 -7.48 4.16
C ILE A 57 4.09 -8.95 4.27
N PRO A 58 4.05 -9.73 3.17
CA PRO A 58 4.25 -11.16 3.26
C PRO A 58 5.70 -11.53 3.58
N PRO A 59 5.94 -12.69 4.23
CA PRO A 59 7.27 -13.19 4.58
C PRO A 59 8.23 -13.27 3.40
N CYS A 60 7.74 -13.60 2.20
CA CYS A 60 8.57 -13.64 0.98
C CYS A 60 9.29 -12.32 0.66
N LEU A 61 8.86 -11.21 1.28
CA LEU A 61 9.53 -9.90 1.20
C LEU A 61 10.24 -9.55 2.52
N THR A 62 9.56 -9.71 3.68
CA THR A 62 10.14 -9.28 4.96
C THR A 62 11.31 -10.15 5.43
N GLU A 63 11.46 -11.36 4.89
CA GLU A 63 12.60 -12.25 5.14
C GLU A 63 13.79 -11.99 4.20
N LEU A 64 13.63 -11.13 3.18
CA LEU A 64 14.75 -10.72 2.33
C LEU A 64 15.61 -9.70 3.09
N PRO A 65 16.90 -10.00 3.34
CA PRO A 65 17.75 -9.19 4.23
C PRO A 65 18.03 -7.78 3.72
N PHE A 66 17.75 -7.50 2.48
CA PHE A 66 17.94 -6.21 1.83
C PHE A 66 16.66 -5.36 1.77
N ILE A 67 15.48 -5.89 2.10
CA ILE A 67 14.25 -5.11 2.22
C ILE A 67 14.26 -4.41 3.59
N ARG A 68 14.88 -3.25 3.65
CA ARG A 68 15.00 -2.48 4.89
C ARG A 68 13.84 -1.52 5.11
N TYR A 69 13.37 -0.88 4.06
CA TYR A 69 12.32 0.14 4.16
C TYR A 69 11.02 -0.32 3.52
N ALA A 70 9.90 0.17 4.01
CA ALA A 70 8.59 -0.04 3.40
C ALA A 70 7.70 1.19 3.56
N ILE A 71 6.93 1.50 2.53
CA ILE A 71 5.80 2.42 2.56
C ILE A 71 4.54 1.56 2.71
N THR A 72 3.72 1.83 3.72
CA THR A 72 2.54 1.03 4.08
C THR A 72 1.30 1.90 4.19
N SER A 73 0.13 1.25 4.23
CA SER A 73 -1.14 1.93 4.46
C SER A 73 -1.40 3.07 3.47
N ASN A 74 -1.06 2.86 2.17
CA ASN A 74 -1.12 3.87 1.09
C ASN A 74 -0.32 5.15 1.38
N GLY A 75 0.74 5.06 2.18
CA GLY A 75 1.57 6.21 2.54
C GLY A 75 1.34 6.70 3.98
N GLY A 76 0.37 6.14 4.71
CA GLY A 76 0.11 6.49 6.11
C GLY A 76 1.29 6.27 7.04
N ALA A 77 2.20 5.34 6.70
CA ALA A 77 3.45 5.14 7.43
C ALA A 77 4.60 4.69 6.53
N VAL A 78 5.81 5.11 6.90
CA VAL A 78 7.09 4.66 6.32
C VAL A 78 7.91 4.02 7.43
N TRP A 79 8.37 2.81 7.20
CA TRP A 79 9.06 1.98 8.19
C TRP A 79 10.50 1.69 7.80
N ASP A 80 11.38 1.67 8.78
CA ASP A 80 12.60 0.86 8.77
C ASP A 80 12.22 -0.50 9.38
N ILE A 81 12.09 -1.52 8.51
CA ILE A 81 11.60 -2.85 8.91
C ILE A 81 12.61 -3.55 9.81
N LEU A 82 13.91 -3.40 9.49
CA LEU A 82 14.98 -4.08 10.22
C LEU A 82 15.13 -3.53 11.64
N GLU A 83 15.01 -2.21 11.80
CA GLU A 83 15.08 -1.55 13.11
C GLU A 83 13.73 -1.53 13.82
N ASN A 84 12.65 -2.05 13.17
CA ASN A 84 11.27 -1.96 13.66
C ASN A 84 10.88 -0.53 14.08
N LYS A 85 11.24 0.44 13.27
CA LYS A 85 11.10 1.87 13.57
C LYS A 85 10.27 2.58 12.52
N VAL A 86 9.35 3.42 12.95
CA VAL A 86 8.64 4.37 12.08
C VAL A 86 9.58 5.52 11.75
N LEU A 87 9.72 5.83 10.46
CA LEU A 87 10.52 6.96 9.97
C LEU A 87 9.67 8.21 9.71
N CYS A 88 8.49 8.00 9.11
CA CYS A 88 7.53 9.07 8.79
C CYS A 88 6.11 8.53 8.94
N THR A 89 5.17 9.42 9.28
CA THR A 89 3.74 9.12 9.31
C THR A 89 2.92 10.27 8.75
N ASP A 90 1.76 9.95 8.21
CA ASP A 90 0.72 10.91 7.84
C ASP A 90 -0.63 10.34 8.26
N LEU A 91 -1.00 10.60 9.53
CA LEU A 91 -2.07 9.91 10.25
C LEU A 91 -3.39 10.68 10.17
N ILE A 92 -4.49 9.94 10.20
CA ILE A 92 -5.83 10.51 10.36
C ILE A 92 -5.99 10.94 11.82
N PRO A 93 -6.30 12.22 12.12
CA PRO A 93 -6.51 12.67 13.50
C PRO A 93 -7.63 11.86 14.19
N THR A 94 -7.48 11.61 15.48
CA THR A 94 -8.46 10.84 16.27
C THR A 94 -9.88 11.37 16.12
N GLU A 95 -10.07 12.70 16.13
CA GLU A 95 -11.38 13.34 15.97
C GLU A 95 -11.99 13.00 14.61
N THR A 96 -11.19 13.08 13.54
CA THR A 96 -11.64 12.72 12.19
C THR A 96 -11.98 11.23 12.09
N ALA A 97 -11.16 10.35 12.70
CA ALA A 97 -11.44 8.92 12.77
C ALA A 97 -12.74 8.61 13.50
N LEU A 98 -13.06 9.37 14.55
CA LEU A 98 -14.33 9.27 15.30
C LEU A 98 -15.53 9.77 14.49
N GLU A 99 -15.37 10.82 13.68
CA GLU A 99 -16.44 11.29 12.76
C GLU A 99 -16.72 10.23 11.69
N VAL A 100 -15.68 9.61 11.14
CA VAL A 100 -15.81 8.48 10.20
C VAL A 100 -16.51 7.31 10.89
N GLN A 101 -16.06 6.91 12.10
CA GLN A 101 -16.66 5.79 12.84
C GLN A 101 -18.14 6.03 13.16
N LYS A 102 -18.53 7.26 13.47
CA LYS A 102 -19.94 7.62 13.70
C LYS A 102 -20.83 7.36 12.46
N ILE A 103 -20.28 7.52 11.25
CA ILE A 103 -20.99 7.13 10.03
C ILE A 103 -21.17 5.61 9.98
N PHE A 104 -20.12 4.86 10.34
CA PHE A 104 -20.12 3.41 10.27
C PHE A 104 -20.99 2.74 11.34
N ASP A 105 -21.19 3.40 12.48
CA ASP A 105 -22.02 2.87 13.58
C ASP A 105 -23.50 2.72 13.17
N ASP A 106 -23.94 3.37 12.07
CA ASP A 106 -25.29 3.22 11.52
C ASP A 106 -25.44 1.95 10.65
N TYR A 107 -24.35 1.20 10.39
CA TYR A 107 -24.33 0.04 9.48
C TYR A 107 -23.59 -1.14 10.12
N GLU A 108 -23.92 -2.35 9.66
CA GLU A 108 -23.15 -3.54 10.00
C GLU A 108 -22.04 -3.74 8.97
N LEU A 109 -20.84 -3.23 9.25
CA LEU A 109 -19.72 -3.22 8.33
C LEU A 109 -18.52 -3.97 8.89
N TYR A 110 -17.69 -4.50 7.97
CA TYR A 110 -16.35 -4.98 8.29
C TYR A 110 -15.37 -3.80 8.17
N VAL A 111 -14.91 -3.30 9.32
CA VAL A 111 -14.01 -2.14 9.40
C VAL A 111 -12.73 -2.51 10.11
N GLU A 112 -11.61 -2.07 9.54
CA GLU A 112 -10.28 -2.17 10.13
C GLU A 112 -9.65 -0.78 10.24
N TYR A 113 -9.07 -0.50 11.38
CA TYR A 113 -8.18 0.64 11.59
C TYR A 113 -6.73 0.16 11.58
N TYR A 114 -5.88 0.79 10.78
CA TYR A 114 -4.45 0.48 10.78
C TYR A 114 -3.74 1.44 11.72
N VAL A 115 -3.26 0.90 12.83
CA VAL A 115 -2.68 1.67 13.95
C VAL A 115 -1.34 1.04 14.34
N HIS A 116 -0.28 1.84 14.30
CA HIS A 116 1.09 1.40 14.64
C HIS A 116 1.52 0.12 13.89
N GLY A 117 1.23 0.05 12.60
CA GLY A 117 1.58 -1.07 11.75
C GLY A 117 0.76 -2.34 11.95
N ARG A 118 -0.37 -2.26 12.68
CA ARG A 118 -1.24 -3.39 13.00
C ARG A 118 -2.70 -3.08 12.66
N GLY A 119 -3.45 -4.12 12.34
CA GLY A 119 -4.90 -4.01 12.21
C GLY A 119 -5.61 -3.99 13.56
N VAL A 120 -6.64 -3.14 13.66
CA VAL A 120 -7.58 -3.10 14.80
C VAL A 120 -8.98 -3.29 14.24
N THR A 121 -9.72 -4.27 14.71
CA THR A 121 -11.07 -4.55 14.22
C THR A 121 -11.98 -5.09 15.33
N LYS A 122 -13.28 -5.19 15.04
CA LYS A 122 -14.24 -5.80 15.99
C LYS A 122 -13.95 -7.29 16.17
N ARG A 123 -14.05 -7.76 17.41
CA ARG A 123 -14.04 -9.18 17.75
C ARG A 123 -15.12 -9.91 16.94
N GLY A 124 -14.79 -11.02 16.33
CA GLY A 124 -15.67 -11.78 15.45
C GLY A 124 -15.70 -11.33 13.97
N ASN A 125 -15.13 -10.17 13.62
CA ASN A 125 -15.01 -9.77 12.22
C ASN A 125 -14.19 -10.77 11.37
N PRO A 126 -13.04 -11.31 11.81
CA PRO A 126 -12.33 -12.31 11.03
C PRO A 126 -13.18 -13.56 10.74
N ASP A 127 -13.96 -14.05 11.72
CA ASP A 127 -14.85 -15.19 11.51
C ASP A 127 -15.96 -14.86 10.51
N LYS A 128 -16.53 -13.66 10.55
CA LYS A 128 -17.48 -13.18 9.53
C LYS A 128 -16.84 -13.10 8.14
N ALA A 129 -15.61 -12.61 8.04
CA ALA A 129 -14.89 -12.57 6.76
C ALA A 129 -14.84 -13.95 6.12
N ARG A 130 -14.51 -14.98 6.89
CA ARG A 130 -14.43 -16.37 6.44
C ARG A 130 -15.79 -16.99 6.16
N THR A 131 -16.73 -16.89 7.10
CA THR A 131 -17.99 -17.67 7.07
C THR A 131 -19.10 -16.99 6.26
N VAL A 132 -19.11 -15.67 6.18
CA VAL A 132 -20.16 -14.88 5.52
C VAL A 132 -19.68 -14.36 4.16
N PHE A 133 -18.46 -13.84 4.09
CA PHE A 133 -17.92 -13.18 2.89
C PHE A 133 -17.00 -14.08 2.05
N GLY A 134 -16.78 -15.34 2.46
CA GLY A 134 -16.01 -16.29 1.68
C GLY A 134 -14.52 -15.92 1.55
N PHE A 135 -13.98 -15.21 2.55
CA PHE A 135 -12.57 -14.83 2.54
C PHE A 135 -11.68 -16.07 2.50
N PRO A 136 -10.70 -16.14 1.60
CA PRO A 136 -9.88 -17.33 1.41
C PRO A 136 -9.16 -17.76 2.68
N GLU A 137 -9.16 -19.07 2.97
CA GLU A 137 -8.57 -19.64 4.19
C GLU A 137 -7.06 -19.33 4.31
N GLU A 138 -6.34 -19.35 3.19
CA GLU A 138 -4.91 -19.00 3.15
C GLU A 138 -4.63 -17.55 3.55
N LYS A 139 -5.62 -16.67 3.43
CA LYS A 139 -5.52 -15.26 3.82
C LYS A 139 -6.01 -15.01 5.26
N TYR A 140 -6.78 -15.94 5.83
CA TYR A 140 -7.35 -15.80 7.18
C TYR A 140 -6.28 -15.61 8.26
N TYR A 141 -5.14 -16.30 8.12
CA TYR A 141 -4.01 -16.12 9.01
C TYR A 141 -3.57 -14.65 9.12
N PHE A 142 -3.56 -13.93 8.02
CA PHE A 142 -3.16 -12.51 8.00
C PHE A 142 -4.19 -11.62 8.71
N LEU A 143 -5.50 -11.96 8.66
CA LEU A 143 -6.54 -11.22 9.38
C LEU A 143 -6.51 -11.44 10.89
N THR A 144 -5.82 -12.44 11.37
CA THR A 144 -5.79 -12.82 12.78
C THR A 144 -4.44 -12.63 13.43
N LYS A 145 -3.37 -12.71 12.65
CA LYS A 145 -2.01 -12.53 13.14
C LYS A 145 -1.78 -11.07 13.53
N ASP A 146 -1.39 -10.87 14.77
CA ASP A 146 -0.99 -9.56 15.31
C ASP A 146 -2.07 -8.46 15.21
N TYR A 147 -3.37 -8.83 15.13
CA TYR A 147 -4.48 -7.90 15.21
C TYR A 147 -4.84 -7.57 16.65
N THR A 148 -5.30 -6.35 16.86
CA THR A 148 -5.98 -5.94 18.08
C THR A 148 -7.49 -6.10 17.89
N PHE A 149 -8.15 -6.83 18.79
CA PHE A 149 -9.58 -7.04 18.75
C PHE A 149 -10.28 -6.28 19.85
N THR A 150 -11.27 -5.49 19.48
CA THR A 150 -12.12 -4.74 20.42
C THR A 150 -13.60 -5.06 20.17
N ASP A 151 -14.42 -4.88 21.20
CA ASP A 151 -15.86 -5.00 21.08
C ASP A 151 -16.50 -3.70 20.56
N ASN A 152 -15.79 -2.56 20.72
CA ASN A 152 -16.27 -1.24 20.32
C ASN A 152 -15.14 -0.37 19.78
N LEU A 153 -15.16 -0.11 18.47
CA LEU A 153 -14.15 0.69 17.77
C LEU A 153 -14.17 2.16 18.19
N SER A 154 -15.35 2.74 18.43
CA SER A 154 -15.47 4.11 18.94
C SER A 154 -14.85 4.28 20.32
N ALA A 155 -15.07 3.32 21.22
CA ALA A 155 -14.44 3.30 22.55
C ALA A 155 -12.93 3.17 22.44
N TYR A 156 -12.45 2.22 21.62
CA TYR A 156 -11.02 2.04 21.37
C TYR A 156 -10.34 3.33 20.91
N LEU A 157 -10.89 4.00 19.89
CA LEU A 157 -10.33 5.26 19.36
C LEU A 157 -10.27 6.35 20.44
N LYS A 158 -11.33 6.49 21.25
CA LYS A 158 -11.39 7.50 22.34
C LYS A 158 -10.41 7.23 23.48
N GLU A 159 -10.34 5.99 23.93
CA GLU A 159 -9.52 5.59 25.08
C GLU A 159 -8.02 5.59 24.77
N THR A 160 -7.66 5.20 23.53
CA THR A 160 -6.26 5.12 23.12
C THR A 160 -5.76 6.39 22.43
N HIS A 161 -6.65 7.32 22.08
CA HIS A 161 -6.34 8.47 21.23
C HIS A 161 -5.65 8.05 19.94
N ALA A 162 -6.06 6.91 19.36
CA ALA A 162 -5.42 6.35 18.17
C ALA A 162 -5.61 7.27 16.96
N GLU A 163 -4.51 7.52 16.28
CA GLU A 163 -4.47 8.19 14.98
C GLU A 163 -4.15 7.15 13.90
N PRO A 164 -5.15 6.66 13.15
CA PRO A 164 -4.93 5.60 12.18
C PRO A 164 -4.08 6.05 10.98
N GLU A 165 -3.25 5.15 10.49
CA GLU A 165 -2.54 5.26 9.21
C GLU A 165 -3.52 5.21 8.04
N LYS A 166 -4.53 4.35 8.15
CA LYS A 166 -5.60 4.09 7.19
C LYS A 166 -6.80 3.48 7.88
N ILE A 167 -8.00 3.74 7.35
CA ILE A 167 -9.21 3.00 7.69
C ILE A 167 -9.60 2.21 6.45
N ASN A 168 -9.82 0.90 6.61
CA ASN A 168 -10.17 -0.01 5.53
C ASN A 168 -11.55 -0.62 5.79
N MET A 169 -12.46 -0.47 4.86
CA MET A 169 -13.74 -1.18 4.86
C MET A 169 -13.73 -2.21 3.74
N MET A 170 -14.08 -3.44 4.06
CA MET A 170 -14.21 -4.53 3.13
C MET A 170 -15.65 -5.07 3.11
N PHE A 171 -16.02 -5.72 2.02
CA PHE A 171 -17.31 -6.39 1.90
C PHE A 171 -18.53 -5.47 2.09
N ILE A 172 -18.43 -4.24 1.56
CA ILE A 172 -19.50 -3.26 1.71
C ILE A 172 -20.67 -3.67 0.82
N PRO A 173 -21.87 -3.89 1.38
CA PRO A 173 -23.04 -4.21 0.58
C PRO A 173 -23.33 -3.09 -0.44
N GLU A 174 -23.59 -3.47 -1.68
CA GLU A 174 -23.86 -2.52 -2.77
C GLU A 174 -25.04 -1.58 -2.45
N SER A 175 -26.01 -2.06 -1.70
CA SER A 175 -27.22 -1.31 -1.30
C SER A 175 -26.93 -0.10 -0.39
N VAL A 176 -25.88 -0.14 0.43
CA VAL A 176 -25.54 0.94 1.38
C VAL A 176 -24.32 1.76 0.95
N ARG A 177 -23.52 1.23 0.03
CA ARG A 177 -22.28 1.86 -0.43
C ARG A 177 -22.45 3.30 -0.94
N PRO A 178 -23.46 3.64 -1.79
CA PRO A 178 -23.64 5.02 -2.27
C PRO A 178 -23.93 6.01 -1.15
N GLU A 179 -24.71 5.61 -0.15
CA GLU A 179 -25.04 6.47 1.00
C GLU A 179 -23.80 6.71 1.88
N ILE A 180 -23.02 5.65 2.17
CA ILE A 180 -21.78 5.76 2.93
C ILE A 180 -20.81 6.71 2.22
N LEU A 181 -20.60 6.55 0.92
CA LEU A 181 -19.73 7.41 0.12
C LEU A 181 -20.20 8.88 0.18
N ALA A 182 -21.50 9.14 0.01
CA ALA A 182 -22.06 10.49 0.06
C ALA A 182 -21.88 11.15 1.43
N ARG A 183 -21.88 10.38 2.52
CA ARG A 183 -21.62 10.87 3.87
C ARG A 183 -20.13 11.14 4.10
N LEU A 184 -19.25 10.20 3.69
CA LEU A 184 -17.81 10.36 3.81
C LEU A 184 -17.28 11.55 3.00
N GLN A 185 -17.78 11.76 1.78
CA GLN A 185 -17.40 12.88 0.91
C GLN A 185 -17.71 14.26 1.51
N LYS A 186 -18.63 14.33 2.48
CA LYS A 186 -18.94 15.58 3.19
C LYS A 186 -17.95 15.87 4.33
N LEU A 187 -17.18 14.87 4.74
CA LEU A 187 -16.13 15.07 5.75
C LEU A 187 -14.91 15.71 5.10
N GLY A 188 -14.36 16.72 5.75
CA GLY A 188 -13.07 17.28 5.41
C GLY A 188 -11.92 16.41 5.95
N GLY A 189 -10.71 16.64 5.43
CA GLY A 189 -9.50 16.07 6.01
C GLY A 189 -9.22 14.60 5.66
N ILE A 190 -10.04 13.96 4.82
CA ILE A 190 -9.84 12.59 4.35
C ILE A 190 -9.75 12.49 2.82
N GLU A 191 -9.10 11.42 2.36
CA GLU A 191 -9.04 10.98 0.96
C GLU A 191 -9.61 9.58 0.85
N LEU A 192 -10.40 9.32 -0.21
CA LEU A 192 -11.02 8.02 -0.45
C LEU A 192 -10.34 7.34 -1.63
N THR A 193 -9.92 6.09 -1.43
CA THR A 193 -9.38 5.22 -2.49
C THR A 193 -10.11 3.89 -2.52
N PHE A 194 -9.98 3.17 -3.62
CA PHE A 194 -10.70 1.93 -3.87
C PHE A 194 -9.72 0.93 -4.51
N SER A 195 -9.52 -0.21 -3.89
CA SER A 195 -8.73 -1.31 -4.46
C SER A 195 -9.61 -2.38 -5.12
N ASN A 196 -10.88 -2.45 -4.71
CA ASN A 196 -11.90 -3.34 -5.27
C ASN A 196 -13.26 -2.65 -5.30
N VAL A 197 -14.23 -3.29 -5.97
CA VAL A 197 -15.60 -2.77 -6.11
C VAL A 197 -16.37 -2.71 -4.78
N ASP A 198 -16.01 -3.54 -3.82
CA ASP A 198 -16.69 -3.73 -2.54
C ASP A 198 -15.89 -3.20 -1.34
N ASN A 199 -14.81 -2.44 -1.59
CA ASN A 199 -14.07 -1.79 -0.51
C ASN A 199 -14.07 -0.26 -0.61
N ILE A 200 -13.76 0.39 0.51
CA ILE A 200 -13.41 1.80 0.60
C ILE A 200 -12.21 1.90 1.55
N GLU A 201 -11.18 2.58 1.10
CA GLU A 201 -10.00 2.89 1.90
C GLU A 201 -9.98 4.40 2.18
N ILE A 202 -9.66 4.77 3.41
CA ILE A 202 -9.64 6.15 3.86
C ILE A 202 -8.26 6.45 4.41
N ASN A 203 -7.61 7.43 3.83
CA ASN A 203 -6.38 8.02 4.36
C ASN A 203 -6.64 9.48 4.74
N LYS A 204 -5.70 10.11 5.43
CA LYS A 204 -5.70 11.56 5.63
C LYS A 204 -5.59 12.26 4.27
N LYS A 205 -6.26 13.38 4.12
CA LYS A 205 -6.22 14.16 2.88
C LYS A 205 -4.79 14.54 2.49
N GLY A 206 -4.42 14.24 1.26
CA GLY A 206 -3.08 14.45 0.70
C GLY A 206 -2.06 13.38 1.07
N CYS A 207 -2.45 12.36 1.84
CA CYS A 207 -1.62 11.20 2.12
C CYS A 207 -1.76 10.19 0.97
N ASP A 208 -0.66 9.90 0.29
CA ASP A 208 -0.57 8.87 -0.73
C ASP A 208 0.84 8.23 -0.77
N LYS A 209 1.03 7.19 -1.59
CA LYS A 209 2.33 6.52 -1.76
C LYS A 209 3.42 7.48 -2.29
N GLY A 210 3.03 8.54 -3.02
CA GLY A 210 3.97 9.52 -3.57
C GLY A 210 4.50 10.48 -2.53
N THR A 211 3.64 11.03 -1.67
CA THR A 211 4.05 11.88 -0.54
C THR A 211 4.92 11.09 0.45
N ALA A 212 4.63 9.80 0.65
CA ALA A 212 5.45 8.92 1.46
C ALA A 212 6.81 8.61 0.80
N LEU A 213 6.85 8.36 -0.52
CA LEU A 213 8.10 8.19 -1.28
C LEU A 213 8.98 9.44 -1.17
N TYR A 214 8.39 10.63 -1.35
CA TYR A 214 9.10 11.89 -1.18
C TYR A 214 9.69 12.03 0.22
N SER A 215 8.91 11.69 1.26
CA SER A 215 9.34 11.74 2.67
C SER A 215 10.48 10.75 2.94
N LEU A 216 10.41 9.53 2.42
CA LEU A 216 11.49 8.54 2.52
C LEU A 216 12.75 9.02 1.81
N CYS A 217 12.62 9.51 0.58
CA CYS A 217 13.75 10.07 -0.17
C CYS A 217 14.44 11.20 0.60
N LYS A 218 13.67 12.10 1.22
CA LYS A 218 14.21 13.18 2.07
C LYS A 218 14.98 12.65 3.27
N VAL A 219 14.44 11.64 3.97
CA VAL A 219 15.13 11.00 5.12
C VAL A 219 16.45 10.35 4.70
N LEU A 220 16.48 9.76 3.50
CA LEU A 220 17.67 9.05 2.99
C LEU A 220 18.64 9.95 2.22
N GLY A 221 18.31 11.23 2.00
CA GLY A 221 19.14 12.14 1.20
C GLY A 221 19.19 11.76 -0.28
N ILE A 222 18.15 11.13 -0.79
CA ILE A 222 18.00 10.74 -2.20
C ILE A 222 17.11 11.76 -2.91
N ASP A 223 17.54 12.28 -4.07
CA ASP A 223 16.66 13.07 -4.93
C ASP A 223 15.56 12.13 -5.51
N PRO A 224 14.25 12.44 -5.40
CA PRO A 224 13.19 11.66 -6.00
C PRO A 224 13.35 11.40 -7.50
N LYS A 225 14.07 12.27 -8.22
CA LYS A 225 14.45 12.06 -9.62
C LYS A 225 15.35 10.81 -9.82
N ASN A 226 16.01 10.37 -8.77
CA ASN A 226 16.80 9.13 -8.76
C ASN A 226 16.01 7.94 -8.20
N ALA A 227 14.69 8.07 -8.03
CA ALA A 227 13.80 6.96 -7.73
C ALA A 227 13.12 6.45 -8.99
N MET A 228 12.91 5.13 -9.05
CA MET A 228 12.02 4.46 -9.97
C MET A 228 10.78 4.02 -9.20
N ALA A 229 9.59 4.18 -9.77
CA ALA A 229 8.35 3.64 -9.24
C ALA A 229 7.79 2.57 -10.17
N ALA A 230 7.24 1.48 -9.60
CA ALA A 230 6.50 0.46 -10.33
C ALA A 230 5.12 0.26 -9.70
N GLY A 231 4.05 0.26 -10.52
CA GLY A 231 2.67 0.18 -10.06
C GLY A 231 1.70 -0.23 -11.15
N ASP A 232 0.42 -0.35 -10.80
CA ASP A 232 -0.63 -0.77 -11.74
C ASP A 232 -1.96 -0.03 -11.57
N ASN A 233 -2.25 0.59 -10.43
CA ASN A 233 -3.60 1.10 -10.15
C ASN A 233 -3.65 2.55 -9.63
N GLY A 234 -4.87 3.01 -9.30
CA GLY A 234 -5.12 4.39 -8.87
C GLY A 234 -4.35 4.82 -7.63
N SER A 235 -4.08 3.90 -6.69
CA SER A 235 -3.30 4.19 -5.47
C SER A 235 -1.81 4.45 -5.74
N ASP A 236 -1.32 4.07 -6.93
CA ASP A 236 0.08 4.23 -7.34
C ASP A 236 0.35 5.53 -8.07
N LEU A 237 -0.70 6.22 -8.55
CA LEU A 237 -0.56 7.42 -9.39
C LEU A 237 0.31 8.50 -8.72
N GLY A 238 0.16 8.69 -7.41
CA GLY A 238 1.00 9.62 -6.65
C GLY A 238 2.48 9.21 -6.69
N MET A 239 2.77 7.93 -6.46
CA MET A 239 4.14 7.40 -6.46
C MET A 239 4.77 7.44 -7.87
N LEU A 240 4.01 7.04 -8.90
CA LEU A 240 4.45 7.09 -10.30
C LEU A 240 4.79 8.52 -10.73
N LYS A 241 4.01 9.51 -10.31
CA LYS A 241 4.29 10.93 -10.60
C LYS A 241 5.45 11.51 -9.80
N ALA A 242 5.70 11.03 -8.59
CA ALA A 242 6.74 11.53 -7.70
C ALA A 242 8.14 11.03 -8.07
N ALA A 243 8.24 9.84 -8.66
CA ALA A 243 9.51 9.24 -9.07
C ALA A 243 10.07 9.88 -10.34
N GLY A 244 11.38 9.79 -10.51
CA GLY A 244 12.06 10.22 -11.74
C GLY A 244 11.89 9.26 -12.91
N PHE A 245 11.37 8.04 -12.67
CA PHE A 245 11.02 7.06 -13.69
C PHE A 245 9.83 6.22 -13.24
N ALA A 246 8.79 6.19 -14.03
CA ALA A 246 7.56 5.45 -13.80
C ALA A 246 7.46 4.23 -14.72
N ALA A 247 7.43 3.02 -14.16
CA ALA A 247 7.15 1.77 -14.87
C ALA A 247 5.75 1.26 -14.48
N VAL A 248 4.91 0.96 -15.46
CA VAL A 248 3.58 0.39 -15.22
C VAL A 248 3.50 -0.98 -15.86
N VAL A 249 3.02 -1.97 -15.09
CA VAL A 249 2.84 -3.32 -15.61
C VAL A 249 1.68 -3.40 -16.59
N GLY A 250 1.71 -4.36 -17.52
CA GLY A 250 0.78 -4.47 -18.64
C GLY A 250 -0.69 -4.62 -18.25
N ASN A 251 -0.97 -5.17 -17.06
CA ASN A 251 -2.31 -5.24 -16.49
C ASN A 251 -2.77 -3.95 -15.77
N GLY A 252 -1.93 -2.91 -15.73
CA GLY A 252 -2.26 -1.65 -15.08
C GLY A 252 -3.42 -0.92 -15.76
N ILE A 253 -4.07 -0.03 -14.99
CA ILE A 253 -5.15 0.83 -15.50
C ILE A 253 -4.63 1.84 -16.52
N GLU A 254 -5.50 2.30 -17.42
CA GLU A 254 -5.12 3.22 -18.49
C GLU A 254 -4.60 4.57 -17.97
N GLU A 255 -5.12 5.04 -16.84
CA GLU A 255 -4.65 6.28 -16.18
C GLU A 255 -3.20 6.15 -15.70
N ALA A 256 -2.80 4.98 -15.19
CA ALA A 256 -1.43 4.71 -14.79
C ALA A 256 -0.51 4.58 -16.02
N LYS A 257 -0.94 3.85 -17.06
CA LYS A 257 -0.20 3.73 -18.33
C LYS A 257 0.01 5.07 -19.02
N ALA A 258 -0.97 5.98 -18.94
CA ALA A 258 -0.88 7.29 -19.56
C ALA A 258 0.23 8.20 -18.99
N ILE A 259 0.67 7.94 -17.75
CA ILE A 259 1.73 8.72 -17.08
C ILE A 259 3.05 7.95 -16.97
N ALA A 260 3.11 6.72 -17.51
CA ALA A 260 4.28 5.87 -17.43
C ALA A 260 5.38 6.30 -18.42
N ASP A 261 6.65 6.26 -17.99
CA ASP A 261 7.81 6.31 -18.88
C ASP A 261 7.96 5.02 -19.67
N ALA A 262 7.53 3.90 -19.06
CA ALA A 262 7.51 2.60 -19.73
C ALA A 262 6.33 1.74 -19.25
N VAL A 263 5.70 1.06 -20.21
CA VAL A 263 4.78 -0.05 -19.92
C VAL A 263 5.55 -1.35 -20.18
N VAL A 264 5.55 -2.24 -19.17
CA VAL A 264 6.27 -3.51 -19.21
C VAL A 264 5.29 -4.70 -19.26
N ALA A 265 5.79 -5.93 -19.20
CA ALA A 265 4.94 -7.12 -19.19
C ALA A 265 3.92 -7.08 -18.04
N PRO A 266 2.80 -7.83 -18.13
CA PRO A 266 1.87 -7.99 -17.03
C PRO A 266 2.54 -8.55 -15.76
N CYS A 267 1.94 -8.31 -14.60
CA CYS A 267 2.41 -8.81 -13.30
C CYS A 267 2.70 -10.32 -13.34
N ILE A 268 1.77 -11.10 -13.90
CA ILE A 268 1.89 -12.57 -13.99
C ILE A 268 3.05 -13.03 -14.91
N GLU A 269 3.59 -12.16 -15.75
CA GLU A 269 4.73 -12.37 -16.63
C GLU A 269 6.00 -11.69 -16.11
N ASP A 270 6.04 -11.36 -14.81
CA ASP A 270 7.17 -10.71 -14.14
C ASP A 270 7.54 -9.33 -14.69
N GLY A 271 6.53 -8.51 -15.00
CA GLY A 271 6.74 -7.15 -15.51
C GLY A 271 7.58 -6.28 -14.59
N PHE A 272 7.50 -6.46 -13.26
CA PHE A 272 8.38 -5.78 -12.33
C PHE A 272 9.86 -6.11 -12.55
N ALA A 273 10.20 -7.41 -12.71
CA ALA A 273 11.58 -7.80 -13.01
C ALA A 273 12.04 -7.21 -14.34
N GLU A 274 11.20 -7.22 -15.38
CA GLU A 274 11.51 -6.58 -16.67
C GLU A 274 11.83 -5.10 -16.48
N ALA A 275 11.04 -4.37 -15.68
CA ALA A 275 11.28 -2.97 -15.40
C ALA A 275 12.64 -2.73 -14.74
N VAL A 276 12.98 -3.50 -13.71
CA VAL A 276 14.27 -3.42 -13.01
C VAL A 276 15.43 -3.74 -13.96
N GLU A 277 15.36 -4.85 -14.70
CA GLU A 277 16.41 -5.32 -15.61
C GLU A 277 16.68 -4.34 -16.75
N ARG A 278 15.64 -3.70 -17.27
CA ARG A 278 15.77 -2.78 -18.42
C ARG A 278 16.16 -1.37 -18.03
N PHE A 279 15.69 -0.86 -16.90
CA PHE A 279 15.75 0.57 -16.63
C PHE A 279 16.51 0.96 -15.36
N ALA A 280 16.69 0.05 -14.41
CA ALA A 280 17.43 0.33 -13.19
C ALA A 280 18.87 -0.22 -13.20
N LEU A 281 19.10 -1.36 -13.87
CA LEU A 281 20.41 -2.06 -13.88
C LEU A 281 21.32 -1.71 -15.06
N ARG A 282 20.94 -0.78 -15.94
CA ARG A 282 21.71 -0.39 -17.13
C ARG A 282 22.58 0.83 -16.93
#